data_a0010bca841a8113092d4c28c15bde0e
#
_entry.id   a0010bca841a8113092d4c28c15bde0e
#
_cell.length_a   1.000
_cell.length_b   1.000
_cell.length_c   1.000
_cell.angle_alpha   90.00
_cell.angle_beta   90.00
_cell.angle_gamma   90.00
#
_symmetry.space_group_name_H-M   'P 1'
#
loop_
_entity.id
_entity.type
_entity.pdbx_description
1 polymer ?
#
loop_
_entity_poly.entity_id
_entity_poly.type
_entity_poly.pdbx_seq_one_letter_code
_entity_poly.pdbx_strand_id
1 'polypeptide(L)'
;NPTLPALLDVLFRDAVNSTLGTHIANLAPANIPRQDLVAAFLTGFPGVNQLKTVTASEMSRLNTGIPAKPASQQSAFGVAGNDLAGFPNGRRPGDDVVDLALRVVMGRLCHPIPVNGTPTDLGLCKPADAPVGTAPFTDGAPLSAADFDSRFPYLKTPNPGATN
;
A
#
# COMPACT_ATOMS: atom_id res chain seq x y z
N ASN A 1 -0.56 15.77 -9.19
CA ASN A 1 -0.73 17.15 -8.72
C ASN A 1 0.64 17.67 -8.23
N PRO A 2 1.23 18.71 -8.84
CA PRO A 2 2.57 19.19 -8.48
C PRO A 2 2.64 19.82 -7.08
N THR A 3 1.51 20.16 -6.48
CA THR A 3 1.45 20.76 -5.13
C THR A 3 1.52 19.71 -4.02
N LEU A 4 1.18 18.45 -4.30
CA LEU A 4 1.19 17.39 -3.29
C LEU A 4 2.58 17.12 -2.70
N PRO A 5 3.66 17.00 -3.49
CA PRO A 5 5.01 16.85 -2.96
C PRO A 5 5.41 17.94 -1.98
N ALA A 6 5.22 19.20 -2.37
CA ALA A 6 5.55 20.35 -1.51
C ALA A 6 4.72 20.35 -0.22
N LEU A 7 3.45 19.96 -0.31
CA LEU A 7 2.57 19.86 0.86
C LEU A 7 3.03 18.77 1.84
N LEU A 8 3.45 17.61 1.34
CA LEU A 8 4.00 16.53 2.17
C LEU A 8 5.26 16.99 2.92
N ASP A 9 6.15 17.70 2.25
CA ASP A 9 7.35 18.23 2.88
C ASP A 9 7.01 19.26 3.98
N VAL A 10 6.12 20.18 3.70
CA VAL A 10 5.72 21.23 4.68
C VAL A 10 5.04 20.64 5.91
N LEU A 11 4.19 19.63 5.74
CA LEU A 11 3.40 19.07 6.83
C LEU A 11 4.13 18.01 7.65
N PHE A 12 4.99 17.23 7.02
CA PHE A 12 5.47 15.98 7.64
C PHE A 12 6.99 15.88 7.75
N ARG A 13 7.78 16.68 7.04
CA ARG A 13 9.25 16.53 7.00
C ARG A 13 9.87 16.54 8.40
N ASP A 14 9.53 17.52 9.21
CA ASP A 14 10.16 17.70 10.51
C ASP A 14 9.73 16.58 11.48
N ALA A 15 8.46 16.17 11.43
CA ALA A 15 7.96 15.05 12.22
C ALA A 15 8.62 13.72 11.83
N VAL A 16 8.76 13.45 10.54
CA VAL A 16 9.42 12.22 10.04
C VAL A 16 10.89 12.21 10.42
N ASN A 17 11.61 13.30 10.20
CA ASN A 17 13.03 13.41 10.56
C ASN A 17 13.25 13.23 12.07
N SER A 18 12.40 13.82 12.89
CA SER A 18 12.46 13.65 14.34
C SER A 18 12.20 12.21 14.77
N THR A 19 11.18 11.56 14.17
CA THR A 19 10.80 10.20 14.53
C THR A 19 11.84 9.16 14.08
N LEU A 20 12.42 9.34 12.90
CA LEU A 20 13.38 8.40 12.31
C LEU A 20 14.85 8.75 12.64
N GLY A 21 15.11 9.88 13.27
CA GLY A 21 16.46 10.36 13.52
C GLY A 21 17.25 10.68 12.24
N THR A 22 16.56 11.20 11.21
CA THR A 22 17.11 11.48 9.88
C THR A 22 17.16 12.97 9.59
N HIS A 23 17.83 13.36 8.50
CA HIS A 23 17.92 14.74 8.02
C HIS A 23 17.54 14.83 6.54
N ILE A 24 16.40 14.22 6.18
CA ILE A 24 15.92 14.17 4.81
C ILE A 24 15.37 15.55 4.42
N ALA A 25 15.91 16.13 3.35
CA ALA A 25 15.52 17.45 2.88
C ALA A 25 14.16 17.44 2.15
N ASN A 26 13.92 16.41 1.34
CA ASN A 26 12.69 16.24 0.57
C ASN A 26 12.10 14.85 0.82
N LEU A 27 10.92 14.78 1.43
CA LEU A 27 10.24 13.51 1.68
C LEU A 27 9.57 12.97 0.41
N ALA A 28 9.06 13.87 -0.41
CA ALA A 28 8.26 13.50 -1.56
C ALA A 28 9.10 12.78 -2.62
N PRO A 29 8.61 11.67 -3.18
CA PRO A 29 9.29 10.99 -4.28
C PRO A 29 9.51 11.88 -5.49
N ALA A 30 10.71 11.79 -6.08
CA ALA A 30 11.15 12.61 -7.23
C ALA A 30 10.93 11.93 -8.59
N ASN A 31 10.36 10.72 -8.63
CA ASN A 31 10.11 9.95 -9.85
C ASN A 31 8.91 10.48 -10.64
N ILE A 32 9.06 11.59 -11.32
CA ILE A 32 7.98 12.16 -12.14
C ILE A 32 8.18 11.77 -13.62
N PRO A 33 7.11 11.26 -14.28
CA PRO A 33 5.75 11.00 -13.78
C PRO A 33 5.74 9.80 -12.83
N ARG A 34 4.88 9.85 -11.80
CA ARG A 34 4.72 8.83 -10.75
C ARG A 34 4.14 7.53 -11.30
N GLN A 35 4.97 6.73 -11.99
CA GLN A 35 4.56 5.44 -12.57
C GLN A 35 4.18 4.41 -11.51
N ASP A 36 4.75 4.50 -10.32
CA ASP A 36 4.37 3.73 -9.15
C ASP A 36 2.90 3.95 -8.74
N LEU A 37 2.44 5.20 -8.72
CA LEU A 37 1.03 5.52 -8.46
C LEU A 37 0.11 5.09 -9.61
N VAL A 38 0.56 5.27 -10.85
CA VAL A 38 -0.19 4.80 -12.03
C VAL A 38 -0.39 3.28 -11.95
N ALA A 39 0.66 2.52 -11.64
CA ALA A 39 0.57 1.08 -11.50
C ALA A 39 -0.34 0.67 -10.34
N ALA A 40 -0.18 1.29 -9.17
CA ALA A 40 -0.95 0.91 -7.98
C ALA A 40 -2.45 1.22 -8.11
N PHE A 41 -2.81 2.38 -8.66
CA PHE A 41 -4.19 2.86 -8.61
C PHE A 41 -4.94 2.83 -9.95
N LEU A 42 -4.23 2.82 -11.08
CA LEU A 42 -4.88 2.98 -12.39
C LEU A 42 -4.74 1.79 -13.33
N THR A 43 -3.59 1.12 -13.37
CA THR A 43 -3.34 0.08 -14.38
C THR A 43 -3.22 -1.34 -13.82
N GLY A 44 -2.89 -1.49 -12.55
CA GLY A 44 -2.56 -2.77 -11.94
C GLY A 44 -1.12 -3.23 -12.25
N PHE A 45 -0.76 -4.39 -11.70
CA PHE A 45 0.57 -5.01 -11.83
C PHE A 45 0.49 -6.28 -12.67
N PRO A 46 1.43 -6.49 -13.63
CA PRO A 46 1.49 -7.73 -14.42
C PRO A 46 1.57 -8.96 -13.51
N GLY A 47 0.80 -9.99 -13.85
CA GLY A 47 0.77 -11.24 -13.07
C GLY A 47 0.00 -11.18 -11.74
N VAL A 48 -0.42 -10.00 -11.31
CA VAL A 48 -1.22 -9.81 -10.09
C VAL A 48 -2.66 -9.46 -10.46
N ASN A 49 -2.93 -8.22 -10.87
CA ASN A 49 -4.28 -7.71 -11.11
C ASN A 49 -4.40 -6.86 -12.38
N GLN A 50 -3.39 -6.87 -13.25
CA GLN A 50 -3.44 -6.14 -14.51
C GLN A 50 -4.25 -6.91 -15.56
N LEU A 51 -5.14 -6.21 -16.26
CA LEU A 51 -5.91 -6.76 -17.38
C LEU A 51 -5.02 -6.98 -18.59
N LYS A 52 -5.41 -7.91 -19.49
CA LYS A 52 -4.72 -8.13 -20.78
C LYS A 52 -4.68 -6.88 -21.64
N THR A 53 -5.82 -6.17 -21.71
CA THR A 53 -5.90 -4.86 -22.34
C THR A 53 -5.87 -3.82 -21.26
N VAL A 54 -4.72 -3.17 -21.09
CA VAL A 54 -4.52 -2.18 -20.03
C VAL A 54 -5.24 -0.89 -20.41
N THR A 55 -6.17 -0.50 -19.57
CA THR A 55 -6.81 0.82 -19.61
C THR A 55 -6.65 1.47 -18.25
N ALA A 56 -6.04 2.66 -18.20
CA ALA A 56 -5.90 3.40 -16.98
C ALA A 56 -7.28 3.85 -16.47
N SER A 57 -7.68 3.36 -15.30
CA SER A 57 -8.97 3.67 -14.68
C SER A 57 -8.96 3.35 -13.19
N GLU A 58 -9.69 4.14 -12.42
CA GLU A 58 -9.90 3.91 -11.00
C GLU A 58 -10.93 2.79 -10.80
N MET A 59 -10.48 1.54 -10.78
CA MET A 59 -11.33 0.39 -10.56
C MET A 59 -10.65 -0.64 -9.66
N SER A 60 -11.42 -1.35 -8.87
CA SER A 60 -10.96 -2.56 -8.20
C SER A 60 -10.82 -3.68 -9.24
N ARG A 61 -9.71 -4.40 -9.19
CA ARG A 61 -9.40 -5.52 -10.10
C ARG A 61 -9.17 -6.77 -9.27
N LEU A 62 -9.82 -7.85 -9.67
CA LEU A 62 -9.66 -9.15 -9.03
C LEU A 62 -9.21 -10.18 -10.06
N ASN A 63 -8.04 -10.76 -9.84
CA ASN A 63 -7.55 -11.91 -10.59
C ASN A 63 -8.02 -13.20 -9.92
N THR A 64 -9.06 -13.79 -10.44
CA THR A 64 -9.64 -15.04 -9.93
C THR A 64 -8.76 -16.28 -10.16
N GLY A 65 -7.69 -16.16 -10.95
CA GLY A 65 -6.67 -17.20 -11.11
C GLY A 65 -5.74 -17.32 -9.89
N ILE A 66 -5.76 -16.34 -8.98
CA ILE A 66 -5.02 -16.42 -7.71
C ILE A 66 -5.96 -16.96 -6.64
N PRO A 67 -5.66 -18.13 -6.03
CA PRO A 67 -6.52 -18.72 -5.00
C PRO A 67 -6.67 -17.82 -3.77
N ALA A 68 -7.87 -17.80 -3.19
CA ALA A 68 -8.12 -17.12 -1.92
C ALA A 68 -7.33 -17.80 -0.79
N LYS A 69 -6.88 -17.01 0.19
CA LYS A 69 -6.20 -17.52 1.40
C LYS A 69 -7.13 -17.52 2.61
N PRO A 70 -7.00 -18.53 3.50
CA PRO A 70 -7.67 -18.49 4.80
C PRO A 70 -7.25 -17.27 5.61
N ALA A 71 -8.12 -16.77 6.51
CA ALA A 71 -7.85 -15.58 7.32
C ALA A 71 -6.50 -15.64 8.06
N SER A 72 -6.14 -16.82 8.59
CA SER A 72 -4.86 -17.03 9.31
C SER A 72 -3.59 -16.90 8.44
N GLN A 73 -3.73 -16.87 7.13
CA GLN A 73 -2.62 -16.73 6.18
C GLN A 73 -2.66 -15.41 5.40
N GLN A 74 -3.64 -14.56 5.69
CA GLN A 74 -3.76 -13.26 5.04
C GLN A 74 -2.80 -12.26 5.67
N SER A 75 -2.14 -11.47 4.80
CA SER A 75 -1.38 -10.30 5.23
C SER A 75 -2.26 -9.05 5.06
N ALA A 76 -2.33 -8.21 6.08
CA ALA A 76 -3.00 -6.91 6.00
C ALA A 76 -2.41 -6.01 4.90
N PHE A 77 -1.13 -6.22 4.57
CA PHE A 77 -0.44 -5.51 3.49
C PHE A 77 -0.51 -6.20 2.12
N GLY A 78 -1.38 -7.19 1.96
CA GLY A 78 -1.62 -7.84 0.68
C GLY A 78 -0.35 -8.22 -0.07
N VAL A 79 -0.25 -7.82 -1.34
CA VAL A 79 0.92 -8.11 -2.19
C VAL A 79 2.22 -7.57 -1.59
N ALA A 80 2.21 -6.39 -1.00
CA ALA A 80 3.38 -5.82 -0.32
C ALA A 80 3.80 -6.60 0.93
N GLY A 81 2.88 -7.39 1.51
CA GLY A 81 3.12 -8.34 2.60
C GLY A 81 3.30 -9.79 2.13
N ASN A 82 3.68 -10.02 0.87
CA ASN A 82 3.86 -11.34 0.26
C ASN A 82 2.57 -12.18 0.18
N ASP A 83 1.43 -11.54 -0.01
CA ASP A 83 0.12 -12.18 -0.15
C ASP A 83 -0.57 -11.73 -1.44
N LEU A 84 -0.36 -12.48 -2.52
CA LEU A 84 -0.89 -12.16 -3.85
C LEU A 84 -2.43 -12.17 -3.92
N ALA A 85 -3.11 -12.78 -2.95
CA ALA A 85 -4.57 -12.77 -2.86
C ALA A 85 -5.15 -11.52 -2.17
N GLY A 86 -4.31 -10.64 -1.64
CA GLY A 86 -4.69 -9.39 -1.01
C GLY A 86 -4.50 -8.18 -1.91
N PHE A 87 -4.83 -7.00 -1.40
CA PHE A 87 -4.72 -5.74 -2.14
C PHE A 87 -3.34 -5.58 -2.82
N PRO A 88 -3.25 -5.12 -4.07
CA PRO A 88 -4.31 -4.58 -4.95
C PRO A 88 -5.07 -5.64 -5.77
N ASN A 89 -4.91 -6.92 -5.51
CA ASN A 89 -5.72 -7.97 -6.11
C ASN A 89 -7.07 -8.08 -5.37
N GLY A 90 -8.03 -7.27 -5.76
CA GLY A 90 -9.23 -7.03 -4.99
C GLY A 90 -8.95 -6.22 -3.70
N ARG A 91 -9.90 -6.24 -2.79
CA ARG A 91 -9.78 -5.66 -1.44
C ARG A 91 -10.56 -6.52 -0.46
N ARG A 92 -9.87 -7.17 0.44
CA ARG A 92 -10.50 -7.95 1.52
C ARG A 92 -10.81 -7.04 2.72
N PRO A 93 -11.74 -7.41 3.60
CA PRO A 93 -12.03 -6.65 4.81
C PRO A 93 -10.80 -6.38 5.67
N GLY A 94 -9.88 -7.34 5.78
CA GLY A 94 -8.66 -7.23 6.58
C GLY A 94 -7.45 -6.60 5.87
N ASP A 95 -7.62 -6.11 4.63
CA ASP A 95 -6.53 -5.40 3.94
C ASP A 95 -6.46 -3.95 4.43
N ASP A 96 -5.34 -3.58 5.02
CA ASP A 96 -5.05 -2.22 5.50
C ASP A 96 -4.65 -1.30 4.34
N VAL A 97 -5.66 -0.91 3.59
CA VAL A 97 -5.47 -0.15 2.34
C VAL A 97 -5.03 1.29 2.61
N VAL A 98 -5.36 1.86 3.77
CA VAL A 98 -4.95 3.23 4.10
C VAL A 98 -3.45 3.28 4.32
N ASP A 99 -2.92 2.40 5.16
CA ASP A 99 -1.48 2.29 5.40
C ASP A 99 -0.72 1.95 4.12
N LEU A 100 -1.25 1.03 3.31
CA LEU A 100 -0.69 0.69 2.00
C LEU A 100 -0.63 1.90 1.07
N ALA A 101 -1.73 2.66 0.96
CA ALA A 101 -1.80 3.83 0.11
C ALA A 101 -0.81 4.92 0.58
N LEU A 102 -0.73 5.18 1.89
CA LEU A 102 0.23 6.11 2.48
C LEU A 102 1.68 5.72 2.10
N ARG A 103 2.04 4.47 2.28
CA ARG A 103 3.38 3.97 1.95
C ARG A 103 3.69 4.07 0.46
N VAL A 104 2.71 3.74 -0.41
CA VAL A 104 2.87 3.87 -1.87
C VAL A 104 3.03 5.34 -2.26
N VAL A 105 2.23 6.24 -1.72
CA VAL A 105 2.37 7.69 -1.96
C VAL A 105 3.75 8.19 -1.56
N MET A 106 4.30 7.67 -0.46
CA MET A 106 5.64 8.01 0.01
C MET A 106 6.77 7.24 -0.71
N GLY A 107 6.44 6.48 -1.76
CA GLY A 107 7.40 5.85 -2.66
C GLY A 107 7.86 4.46 -2.25
N ARG A 108 7.03 3.69 -1.53
CA ARG A 108 7.36 2.29 -1.15
C ARG A 108 7.72 1.43 -2.36
N LEU A 109 7.09 1.68 -3.50
CA LEU A 109 7.31 0.90 -4.73
C LEU A 109 8.61 1.28 -5.48
N CYS A 110 9.34 2.30 -5.03
CA CYS A 110 10.70 2.59 -5.50
C CYS A 110 11.76 1.72 -4.79
N HIS A 111 11.35 0.93 -3.79
CA HIS A 111 12.19 -0.01 -3.07
C HIS A 111 11.70 -1.44 -3.31
N PRO A 112 12.58 -2.44 -3.25
CA PRO A 112 12.17 -3.83 -3.40
C PRO A 112 11.06 -4.21 -2.42
N ILE A 113 10.05 -4.93 -2.93
CA ILE A 113 8.98 -5.53 -2.14
C ILE A 113 9.05 -7.05 -2.22
N PRO A 114 8.57 -7.79 -1.21
CA PRO A 114 8.56 -9.24 -1.27
C PRO A 114 7.49 -9.74 -2.26
N VAL A 115 7.91 -10.41 -3.32
CA VAL A 115 7.02 -11.10 -4.24
C VAL A 115 7.39 -12.59 -4.20
N ASN A 116 6.46 -13.44 -3.79
CA ASN A 116 6.71 -14.86 -3.54
C ASN A 116 7.94 -15.10 -2.64
N GLY A 117 8.11 -14.29 -1.59
CA GLY A 117 9.23 -14.38 -0.66
C GLY A 117 10.55 -13.81 -1.16
N THR A 118 10.62 -13.35 -2.40
CA THR A 118 11.84 -12.78 -2.98
C THR A 118 11.74 -11.25 -3.05
N PRO A 119 12.73 -10.49 -2.51
CA PRO A 119 12.78 -9.05 -2.71
C PRO A 119 12.86 -8.72 -4.20
N THR A 120 11.84 -8.05 -4.72
CA THR A 120 11.68 -7.77 -6.16
C THR A 120 11.60 -6.27 -6.38
N ASP A 121 12.49 -5.76 -7.23
CA ASP A 121 12.39 -4.41 -7.76
C ASP A 121 11.37 -4.40 -8.91
N LEU A 122 10.38 -3.52 -8.80
CA LEU A 122 9.32 -3.40 -9.82
C LEU A 122 9.75 -2.53 -11.00
N GLY A 123 10.92 -1.89 -10.95
CA GLY A 123 11.43 -1.06 -12.04
C GLY A 123 10.65 0.23 -12.29
N LEU A 124 9.79 0.65 -11.37
CA LEU A 124 8.90 1.81 -11.53
C LEU A 124 9.60 3.14 -11.19
N CYS A 125 10.57 3.10 -10.31
CA CYS A 125 11.40 4.20 -9.84
C CYS A 125 12.59 3.64 -9.05
N LYS A 126 13.50 4.50 -8.59
CA LYS A 126 14.71 4.08 -7.86
C LYS A 126 14.60 4.43 -6.37
N PRO A 127 15.27 3.70 -5.46
CA PRO A 127 15.31 4.04 -4.04
C PRO A 127 15.75 5.48 -3.73
N ALA A 128 16.67 6.02 -4.55
CA ALA A 128 17.12 7.40 -4.42
C ALA A 128 16.03 8.44 -4.72
N ASP A 129 15.01 8.07 -5.49
CA ASP A 129 13.87 8.94 -5.79
C ASP A 129 12.86 9.01 -4.62
N ALA A 130 12.96 8.11 -3.65
CA ALA A 130 12.04 8.01 -2.52
C ALA A 130 12.80 7.67 -1.23
N PRO A 131 13.56 8.60 -0.66
CA PRO A 131 14.44 8.34 0.49
C PRO A 131 13.72 7.84 1.74
N VAL A 132 12.42 8.14 1.90
CA VAL A 132 11.58 7.65 3.01
C VAL A 132 10.66 6.49 2.62
N GLY A 133 10.78 5.93 1.43
CA GLY A 133 9.86 4.90 0.94
C GLY A 133 9.82 3.61 1.76
N THR A 134 10.79 3.37 2.63
CA THR A 134 10.80 2.22 3.56
C THR A 134 10.23 2.55 4.93
N ALA A 135 9.92 3.81 5.23
CA ALA A 135 9.36 4.19 6.52
C ALA A 135 7.97 3.57 6.73
N PRO A 136 7.66 3.11 7.94
CA PRO A 136 6.41 2.42 8.24
C PRO A 136 5.26 3.41 8.48
N PHE A 137 4.92 4.22 7.46
CA PHE A 137 3.79 5.13 7.54
C PHE A 137 2.50 4.38 7.89
N THR A 138 1.73 4.96 8.80
CA THR A 138 0.46 4.41 9.30
C THR A 138 -0.49 5.55 9.67
N ASP A 139 -1.78 5.29 9.59
CA ASP A 139 -2.82 6.20 10.11
C ASP A 139 -3.10 5.95 11.62
N GLY A 140 -2.41 4.98 12.23
CA GLY A 140 -2.59 4.62 13.63
C GLY A 140 -3.81 3.74 13.91
N ALA A 141 -4.51 3.27 12.86
CA ALA A 141 -5.68 2.38 12.97
C ALA A 141 -5.38 1.02 12.30
N PRO A 142 -4.57 0.17 12.94
CA PRO A 142 -4.16 -1.10 12.34
C PRO A 142 -5.35 -2.00 12.08
N LEU A 143 -5.35 -2.67 10.94
CA LEU A 143 -6.40 -3.57 10.48
C LEU A 143 -5.81 -4.92 10.10
N SER A 144 -6.54 -6.00 10.38
CA SER A 144 -6.15 -7.36 10.03
C SER A 144 -7.34 -8.28 9.79
N ALA A 145 -7.10 -9.45 9.21
CA ALA A 145 -8.14 -10.47 9.06
C ALA A 145 -8.72 -10.97 10.40
N ALA A 146 -7.98 -10.82 11.50
CA ALA A 146 -8.43 -11.21 12.83
C ALA A 146 -9.53 -10.29 13.38
N ASP A 147 -9.70 -9.09 12.83
CA ASP A 147 -10.73 -8.14 13.23
C ASP A 147 -12.12 -8.51 12.67
N PHE A 148 -12.18 -9.50 11.79
CA PHE A 148 -13.40 -9.94 11.10
C PHE A 148 -13.80 -11.37 11.47
N ASP A 149 -15.09 -11.69 11.25
CA ASP A 149 -15.58 -13.07 11.37
C ASP A 149 -15.18 -13.89 10.13
N SER A 150 -15.05 -15.20 10.29
CA SER A 150 -14.76 -16.13 9.20
C SER A 150 -15.98 -16.45 8.32
N ARG A 151 -17.18 -16.03 8.73
CA ARG A 151 -18.46 -16.29 8.05
C ARG A 151 -19.15 -14.99 7.64
N PHE A 152 -19.91 -15.04 6.54
CA PHE A 152 -20.76 -13.93 6.13
C PHE A 152 -21.72 -13.53 7.30
N PRO A 153 -21.87 -12.23 7.59
CA PRO A 153 -21.42 -11.04 6.88
C PRO A 153 -19.98 -10.57 7.20
N TYR A 154 -19.15 -11.39 7.80
CA TYR A 154 -17.76 -11.13 8.18
C TYR A 154 -17.57 -10.03 9.24
N LEU A 155 -18.64 -9.52 9.81
CA LEU A 155 -18.62 -8.47 10.82
C LEU A 155 -18.70 -9.09 12.21
N LYS A 156 -17.83 -8.66 13.11
CA LYS A 156 -17.93 -8.91 14.55
C LYS A 156 -18.82 -7.85 15.21
N THR A 157 -19.09 -8.05 16.49
CA THR A 157 -19.74 -7.02 17.32
C THR A 157 -18.98 -5.70 17.18
N PRO A 158 -19.66 -4.59 16.89
CA PRO A 158 -19.02 -3.29 16.79
C PRO A 158 -18.25 -2.94 18.05
N ASN A 159 -17.10 -2.30 17.88
CA ASN A 159 -16.39 -1.72 19.00
C ASN A 159 -17.30 -0.70 19.70
N PRO A 160 -17.28 -0.63 21.03
CA PRO A 160 -18.02 0.42 21.74
C PRO A 160 -17.49 1.78 21.29
N GLY A 161 -18.40 2.74 21.12
CA GLY A 161 -18.01 4.12 20.85
C GLY A 161 -17.20 4.71 22.01
N ALA A 162 -16.76 5.96 21.85
CA ALA A 162 -16.06 6.64 22.92
C ALA A 162 -16.92 6.62 24.21
N THR A 163 -16.31 6.27 25.32
CA THR A 163 -16.94 6.45 26.64
C THR A 163 -17.06 7.94 26.89
N ASN A 164 -18.29 8.43 27.08
CA ASN A 164 -18.54 9.80 27.51
C ASN A 164 -18.04 9.99 28.94
#